data_3fa4d0ed4826886f89d292662bfe23ba
#
_entry.id   3fa4d0ed4826886f89d292662bfe23ba
#
_cell.length_a   1.000
_cell.length_b   1.000
_cell.length_c   1.000
_cell.angle_alpha   90.00
_cell.angle_beta   90.00
_cell.angle_gamma   90.00
#
_symmetry.space_group_name_H-M   'P 1'
#
loop_
_entity.id
_entity.type
_entity.pdbx_description
1 polymer ?
#
loop_
_entity_poly.entity_id
_entity_poly.type
_entity_poly.pdbx_seq_one_letter_code
_entity_poly.pdbx_strand_id
1 'polypeptide(L)'
;LERAAEIGYEMHTTAMRLCRPGVTEQYIGGTVDGIANARGCMVSFQTIATQHGEVMHGNPSTAKLEAGRLFLVDAGAETNENYCSDNTRTTPVSGVFTQKQKDIYNIVVECHDHVLEVAKPGVKWWDVHFAVCRIITERLQQLGLMKGDVEESLKSGAHAMFLPHGLGHSMGMDVHDMEGLGQVYVGFDGEVRPSTQFGTNALRFGRRLQKGFVVTDEPGIYFIPALIDDWRKNGTNAQFLNFDKIDEYRDFGGIRIEDDVLI
;
A
#
# COMPACT_ATOMS: atom_id res chain seq x y z
N LEU A 1 -1.77 -20.19 5.08
CA LEU A 1 -1.56 -18.73 5.21
C LEU A 1 -0.68 -18.39 6.42
N GLU A 2 -0.98 -18.80 7.67
CA GLU A 2 -0.19 -18.48 8.87
C GLU A 2 1.31 -18.79 8.68
N ARG A 3 1.64 -19.98 8.13
CA ARG A 3 3.04 -20.33 7.83
C ARG A 3 3.68 -19.42 6.80
N ALA A 4 2.95 -19.00 5.77
CA ALA A 4 3.43 -18.04 4.79
C ALA A 4 3.71 -16.66 5.44
N ALA A 5 2.79 -16.20 6.29
CA ALA A 5 2.94 -14.97 7.04
C ALA A 5 4.13 -15.00 8.03
N GLU A 6 4.40 -16.13 8.69
CA GLU A 6 5.60 -16.29 9.55
C GLU A 6 6.90 -16.13 8.76
N ILE A 7 6.94 -16.66 7.53
CA ILE A 7 8.10 -16.48 6.64
C ILE A 7 8.19 -15.03 6.19
N GLY A 8 7.06 -14.42 5.80
CA GLY A 8 6.97 -13.00 5.48
C GLY A 8 7.49 -12.11 6.62
N TYR A 9 7.14 -12.41 7.86
CA TYR A 9 7.68 -11.71 9.04
C TYR A 9 9.21 -11.78 9.10
N GLU A 10 9.82 -12.95 8.85
CA GLU A 10 11.29 -13.09 8.83
C GLU A 10 11.91 -12.30 7.69
N MET A 11 11.27 -12.31 6.48
CA MET A 11 11.69 -11.52 5.33
C MET A 11 11.73 -10.03 5.66
N HIS A 12 10.64 -9.48 6.19
CA HIS A 12 10.52 -8.05 6.50
C HIS A 12 11.41 -7.61 7.66
N THR A 13 11.50 -8.37 8.74
CA THR A 13 12.38 -8.03 9.86
C THR A 13 13.85 -8.08 9.45
N THR A 14 14.21 -8.93 8.49
CA THR A 14 15.56 -8.96 7.92
C THR A 14 15.81 -7.75 7.02
N ALA A 15 14.85 -7.39 6.15
CA ALA A 15 14.95 -6.19 5.34
C ALA A 15 15.16 -4.93 6.20
N MET A 16 14.39 -4.79 7.28
CA MET A 16 14.54 -3.67 8.23
C MET A 16 15.94 -3.61 8.85
N ARG A 17 16.52 -4.75 9.25
CA ARG A 17 17.88 -4.82 9.83
C ARG A 17 18.97 -4.48 8.84
N LEU A 18 18.76 -4.79 7.56
CA LEU A 18 19.69 -4.51 6.47
C LEU A 18 19.55 -3.08 5.92
N CYS A 19 18.43 -2.42 6.15
CA CYS A 19 18.12 -1.09 5.65
C CYS A 19 19.06 -0.04 6.28
N ARG A 20 20.11 0.34 5.53
CA ARG A 20 21.09 1.35 5.95
C ARG A 20 21.78 1.99 4.74
N PRO A 21 22.30 3.21 4.86
CA PRO A 21 22.98 3.89 3.74
C PRO A 21 24.08 3.05 3.12
N GLY A 22 24.14 3.05 1.80
CA GLY A 22 25.19 2.37 1.02
C GLY A 22 24.91 0.91 0.67
N VAL A 23 23.92 0.25 1.30
CA VAL A 23 23.43 -1.08 0.88
C VAL A 23 22.61 -0.90 -0.40
N THR A 24 22.69 -1.84 -1.35
CA THR A 24 21.88 -1.78 -2.57
C THR A 24 20.49 -2.36 -2.35
N GLU A 25 19.50 -1.83 -3.07
CA GLU A 25 18.13 -2.39 -3.07
C GLU A 25 18.16 -3.87 -3.44
N GLN A 26 18.93 -4.23 -4.47
CA GLN A 26 19.04 -5.60 -4.97
C GLN A 26 19.66 -6.57 -3.94
N TYR A 27 20.57 -6.10 -3.10
CA TYR A 27 21.13 -6.93 -2.03
C TYR A 27 20.06 -7.29 -0.99
N ILE A 28 19.23 -6.32 -0.62
CA ILE A 28 18.14 -6.55 0.35
C ILE A 28 17.06 -7.45 -0.28
N GLY A 29 16.59 -7.11 -1.50
CA GLY A 29 15.60 -7.92 -2.21
C GLY A 29 16.04 -9.37 -2.37
N GLY A 30 17.25 -9.60 -2.88
CA GLY A 30 17.79 -10.96 -3.05
C GLY A 30 17.99 -11.71 -1.72
N THR A 31 18.28 -11.00 -0.63
CA THR A 31 18.37 -11.61 0.71
C THR A 31 16.99 -12.04 1.20
N VAL A 32 15.98 -11.20 0.99
CA VAL A 32 14.58 -11.45 1.33
C VAL A 32 14.06 -12.68 0.57
N ASP A 33 14.27 -12.74 -0.73
CA ASP A 33 13.94 -13.89 -1.58
C ASP A 33 14.65 -15.17 -1.13
N GLY A 34 15.92 -15.02 -0.73
CA GLY A 34 16.74 -16.11 -0.19
C GLY A 34 16.18 -16.73 1.10
N ILE A 35 15.46 -15.94 1.93
CA ILE A 35 14.79 -16.43 3.14
C ILE A 35 13.66 -17.38 2.77
N ALA A 36 12.77 -16.99 1.85
CA ALA A 36 11.70 -17.86 1.37
C ALA A 36 12.25 -19.18 0.84
N ASN A 37 13.27 -19.11 -0.03
CA ASN A 37 13.94 -20.28 -0.59
C ASN A 37 14.59 -21.15 0.48
N ALA A 38 15.26 -20.58 1.49
CA ALA A 38 15.89 -21.32 2.58
C ALA A 38 14.88 -22.02 3.50
N ARG A 39 13.65 -21.53 3.54
CA ARG A 39 12.50 -22.14 4.23
C ARG A 39 11.80 -23.23 3.39
N GLY A 40 12.32 -23.55 2.19
CA GLY A 40 11.74 -24.50 1.26
C GLY A 40 10.48 -23.99 0.59
N CYS A 41 10.33 -22.67 0.47
CA CYS A 41 9.22 -21.96 -0.13
C CYS A 41 9.68 -21.21 -1.37
N MET A 42 8.74 -20.64 -2.13
CA MET A 42 9.02 -19.67 -3.20
C MET A 42 8.61 -18.26 -2.71
N VAL A 43 8.98 -17.24 -3.46
CA VAL A 43 8.35 -15.93 -3.29
C VAL A 43 6.96 -15.96 -3.89
N SER A 44 5.99 -15.34 -3.23
CA SER A 44 4.59 -15.29 -3.70
C SER A 44 4.42 -14.41 -4.93
N PHE A 45 5.30 -13.43 -5.10
CA PHE A 45 5.40 -12.53 -6.26
C PHE A 45 6.81 -11.96 -6.34
N GLN A 46 7.10 -11.24 -7.41
CA GLN A 46 8.40 -10.57 -7.54
C GLN A 46 8.55 -9.49 -6.46
N THR A 47 9.52 -9.67 -5.56
CA THR A 47 9.77 -8.74 -4.46
C THR A 47 9.97 -7.31 -4.97
N ILE A 48 9.25 -6.39 -4.38
CA ILE A 48 9.40 -4.95 -4.55
C ILE A 48 10.31 -4.46 -3.43
N ALA A 49 11.41 -3.80 -3.78
CA ALA A 49 12.30 -3.22 -2.78
C ALA A 49 12.94 -1.96 -3.36
N THR A 50 12.47 -0.79 -2.93
CA THR A 50 12.86 0.47 -3.54
C THR A 50 12.84 1.65 -2.56
N GLN A 51 13.76 2.60 -2.75
CA GLN A 51 13.71 3.91 -2.10
C GLN A 51 12.84 4.93 -2.88
N HIS A 52 12.20 4.48 -3.96
CA HIS A 52 11.23 5.20 -4.77
C HIS A 52 9.84 4.60 -4.60
N GLY A 53 9.31 4.63 -3.36
CA GLY A 53 8.01 4.05 -3.03
C GLY A 53 6.85 4.61 -3.87
N GLU A 54 7.01 5.81 -4.45
CA GLU A 54 6.04 6.41 -5.38
C GLU A 54 5.88 5.65 -6.71
N VAL A 55 6.82 4.76 -7.02
CA VAL A 55 6.72 3.86 -8.19
C VAL A 55 5.78 2.69 -7.91
N MET A 56 5.49 2.40 -6.65
CA MET A 56 4.62 1.33 -6.13
C MET A 56 5.11 -0.10 -6.43
N HIS A 57 5.50 -0.41 -7.67
CA HIS A 57 6.02 -1.71 -8.12
C HIS A 57 7.50 -1.60 -8.56
N GLY A 58 8.32 -0.96 -7.72
CA GLY A 58 9.76 -0.76 -8.00
C GLY A 58 10.57 -2.02 -7.79
N ASN A 59 11.09 -2.61 -8.88
CA ASN A 59 12.00 -3.75 -8.79
C ASN A 59 13.31 -3.36 -8.10
N PRO A 60 13.89 -4.25 -7.27
CA PRO A 60 15.19 -4.01 -6.66
C PRO A 60 16.27 -3.71 -7.70
N SER A 61 16.95 -2.61 -7.52
CA SER A 61 18.01 -2.15 -8.43
C SER A 61 19.40 -2.16 -7.78
N THR A 62 20.43 -1.85 -8.55
CA THR A 62 21.80 -1.66 -8.03
C THR A 62 21.99 -0.31 -7.33
N ALA A 63 20.94 0.52 -7.24
CA ALA A 63 20.99 1.78 -6.52
C ALA A 63 21.31 1.54 -5.04
N LYS A 64 22.18 2.39 -4.50
CA LYS A 64 22.51 2.37 -3.07
C LYS A 64 21.50 3.18 -2.31
N LEU A 65 21.06 2.65 -1.18
CA LEU A 65 20.18 3.37 -0.26
C LEU A 65 20.85 4.65 0.24
N GLU A 66 20.10 5.74 0.21
CA GLU A 66 20.55 7.08 0.57
C GLU A 66 20.03 7.49 1.95
N ALA A 67 20.90 8.08 2.77
CA ALA A 67 20.49 8.64 4.04
C ALA A 67 19.38 9.69 3.87
N GLY A 68 18.37 9.67 4.73
CA GLY A 68 17.23 10.58 4.67
C GLY A 68 16.07 10.11 3.79
N ARG A 69 16.26 9.08 2.97
CA ARG A 69 15.16 8.46 2.21
C ARG A 69 14.39 7.41 3.02
N LEU A 70 13.25 7.05 2.51
CA LEU A 70 12.48 5.88 2.93
C LEU A 70 12.81 4.71 2.00
N PHE A 71 12.70 3.49 2.52
CA PHE A 71 12.85 2.26 1.76
C PHE A 71 11.62 1.39 1.97
N LEU A 72 10.88 1.18 0.91
CA LEU A 72 9.68 0.36 0.87
C LEU A 72 10.07 -1.04 0.40
N VAL A 73 9.67 -2.05 1.17
CA VAL A 73 9.77 -3.46 0.80
C VAL A 73 8.39 -4.06 0.85
N ASP A 74 8.02 -4.71 -0.23
CA ASP A 74 6.78 -5.44 -0.39
C ASP A 74 7.15 -6.84 -0.89
N ALA A 75 6.88 -7.85 -0.07
CA ALA A 75 7.37 -9.20 -0.27
C ALA A 75 6.53 -10.21 0.50
N GLY A 76 6.42 -11.40 -0.06
CA GLY A 76 5.74 -12.51 0.58
C GLY A 76 6.31 -13.86 0.16
N ALA A 77 5.88 -14.91 0.82
CA ALA A 77 6.28 -16.29 0.57
C ALA A 77 5.09 -17.15 0.13
N GLU A 78 5.33 -18.04 -0.83
CA GLU A 78 4.42 -19.11 -1.21
C GLU A 78 4.91 -20.42 -0.62
N THR A 79 4.08 -21.06 0.20
CA THR A 79 4.41 -22.35 0.83
C THR A 79 4.29 -23.51 -0.16
N ASN A 80 4.82 -24.69 0.22
CA ASN A 80 4.68 -25.91 -0.59
C ASN A 80 3.21 -26.38 -0.76
N GLU A 81 2.31 -25.85 0.06
CA GLU A 81 0.87 -26.05 -0.03
C GLU A 81 0.20 -25.01 -0.95
N ASN A 82 1.00 -24.19 -1.63
CA ASN A 82 0.59 -23.12 -2.53
C ASN A 82 -0.22 -21.99 -1.85
N TYR A 83 -0.01 -21.73 -0.57
CA TYR A 83 -0.59 -20.58 0.12
C TYR A 83 0.42 -19.45 0.19
N CYS A 84 -0.05 -18.24 -0.14
CA CYS A 84 0.75 -17.03 -0.24
C CYS A 84 0.64 -16.15 1.01
N SER A 85 1.64 -15.31 1.25
CA SER A 85 1.54 -14.10 2.07
C SER A 85 1.89 -12.87 1.24
N ASP A 86 1.41 -11.73 1.70
CA ASP A 86 1.62 -10.42 1.09
C ASP A 86 1.77 -9.35 2.18
N ASN A 87 2.93 -8.75 2.26
CA ASN A 87 3.20 -7.78 3.31
C ASN A 87 4.07 -6.65 2.79
N THR A 88 3.79 -5.42 3.22
CA THR A 88 4.64 -4.27 2.94
C THR A 88 5.07 -3.58 4.22
N ARG A 89 6.35 -3.19 4.27
CA ARG A 89 6.89 -2.31 5.31
C ARG A 89 7.75 -1.21 4.70
N THR A 90 7.59 0.01 5.23
CA THR A 90 8.42 1.16 4.85
C THR A 90 9.32 1.55 6.01
N THR A 91 10.63 1.60 5.77
CA THR A 91 11.66 1.82 6.79
C THR A 91 12.51 3.05 6.46
N PRO A 92 12.86 3.92 7.42
CA PRO A 92 13.76 5.03 7.17
C PRO A 92 15.20 4.53 7.01
N VAL A 93 15.86 4.84 5.90
CA VAL A 93 17.22 4.38 5.58
C VAL A 93 18.23 4.81 6.65
N SER A 94 18.03 5.96 7.27
CA SER A 94 18.87 6.45 8.36
C SER A 94 18.55 5.84 9.75
N GLY A 95 17.62 4.88 9.83
CA GLY A 95 17.16 4.28 11.08
C GLY A 95 16.25 5.18 11.94
N VAL A 96 16.05 6.44 11.53
CA VAL A 96 15.22 7.43 12.22
C VAL A 96 14.40 8.20 11.20
N PHE A 97 13.08 8.29 11.42
CA PHE A 97 12.20 9.11 10.60
C PHE A 97 12.42 10.60 10.83
N THR A 98 12.44 11.41 9.78
CA THR A 98 12.27 12.86 9.89
C THR A 98 10.85 13.20 10.35
N GLN A 99 10.60 14.43 10.82
CA GLN A 99 9.25 14.83 11.23
C GLN A 99 8.26 14.71 10.06
N LYS A 100 8.63 15.17 8.88
CA LYS A 100 7.81 15.04 7.66
C LYS A 100 7.44 13.58 7.34
N GLN A 101 8.39 12.66 7.51
CA GLN A 101 8.14 11.22 7.31
C GLN A 101 7.23 10.65 8.39
N LYS A 102 7.39 11.04 9.67
CA LYS A 102 6.51 10.63 10.77
C LYS A 102 5.08 11.10 10.56
N ASP A 103 4.89 12.33 10.10
CA ASP A 103 3.56 12.89 9.89
C ASP A 103 2.77 12.04 8.87
N ILE A 104 3.39 11.68 7.75
CA ILE A 104 2.75 10.83 6.73
C ILE A 104 2.66 9.37 7.21
N TYR A 105 3.71 8.83 7.83
CA TYR A 105 3.72 7.45 8.32
C TYR A 105 2.61 7.19 9.33
N ASN A 106 2.39 8.13 10.27
CA ASN A 106 1.34 8.02 11.27
C ASN A 106 -0.07 8.03 10.66
N ILE A 107 -0.28 8.73 9.53
CA ILE A 107 -1.56 8.68 8.82
C ILE A 107 -1.78 7.27 8.25
N VAL A 108 -0.76 6.66 7.66
CA VAL A 108 -0.85 5.30 7.10
C VAL A 108 -1.09 4.28 8.22
N VAL A 109 -0.41 4.42 9.38
CA VAL A 109 -0.66 3.58 10.57
C VAL A 109 -2.10 3.74 11.06
N GLU A 110 -2.60 4.98 11.17
CA GLU A 110 -4.00 5.24 11.58
C GLU A 110 -5.00 4.56 10.63
N CYS A 111 -4.72 4.57 9.31
CA CYS A 111 -5.55 3.88 8.33
C CYS A 111 -5.53 2.36 8.56
N HIS A 112 -4.35 1.78 8.71
CA HIS A 112 -4.17 0.36 8.96
C HIS A 112 -4.85 -0.08 10.28
N ASP A 113 -4.64 0.62 11.38
CA ASP A 113 -5.28 0.33 12.66
C ASP A 113 -6.82 0.41 12.56
N HIS A 114 -7.34 1.40 11.81
CA HIS A 114 -8.78 1.53 11.57
C HIS A 114 -9.34 0.32 10.82
N VAL A 115 -8.65 -0.19 9.81
CA VAL A 115 -9.09 -1.39 9.09
C VAL A 115 -9.19 -2.58 10.03
N LEU A 116 -8.17 -2.84 10.87
CA LEU A 116 -8.20 -3.93 11.85
C LEU A 116 -9.36 -3.80 12.85
N GLU A 117 -9.79 -2.58 13.15
CA GLU A 117 -10.93 -2.33 14.04
C GLU A 117 -12.27 -2.63 13.36
N VAL A 118 -12.46 -2.28 12.08
CA VAL A 118 -13.77 -2.30 11.41
C VAL A 118 -13.98 -3.47 10.46
N ALA A 119 -12.91 -4.14 9.97
CA ALA A 119 -13.00 -5.25 9.04
C ALA A 119 -13.57 -6.51 9.74
N LYS A 120 -14.90 -6.64 9.68
CA LYS A 120 -15.64 -7.72 10.35
C LYS A 120 -16.65 -8.37 9.39
N PRO A 121 -17.08 -9.61 9.64
CA PRO A 121 -18.11 -10.25 8.82
C PRO A 121 -19.34 -9.35 8.66
N GLY A 122 -19.80 -9.19 7.42
CA GLY A 122 -20.96 -8.37 7.05
C GLY A 122 -20.66 -6.94 6.65
N VAL A 123 -19.46 -6.41 6.96
CA VAL A 123 -19.02 -5.08 6.49
C VAL A 123 -18.65 -5.18 5.01
N LYS A 124 -18.97 -4.18 4.21
CA LYS A 124 -18.49 -4.09 2.82
C LYS A 124 -17.07 -3.57 2.79
N TRP A 125 -16.18 -4.24 2.10
CA TRP A 125 -14.80 -3.75 1.92
C TRP A 125 -14.74 -2.40 1.19
N TRP A 126 -15.71 -2.17 0.33
CA TRP A 126 -15.94 -0.85 -0.28
C TRP A 126 -16.06 0.28 0.75
N ASP A 127 -16.87 0.07 1.80
CA ASP A 127 -17.08 1.07 2.84
C ASP A 127 -15.81 1.28 3.68
N VAL A 128 -15.05 0.20 3.92
CA VAL A 128 -13.73 0.26 4.60
C VAL A 128 -12.73 1.07 3.77
N HIS A 129 -12.66 0.81 2.46
CA HIS A 129 -11.80 1.59 1.55
C HIS A 129 -12.11 3.09 1.62
N PHE A 130 -13.38 3.48 1.55
CA PHE A 130 -13.76 4.90 1.62
C PHE A 130 -13.57 5.51 3.01
N ALA A 131 -13.65 4.72 4.09
CA ALA A 131 -13.28 5.20 5.42
C ALA A 131 -11.78 5.54 5.48
N VAL A 132 -10.92 4.71 4.90
CA VAL A 132 -9.48 4.99 4.78
C VAL A 132 -9.23 6.22 3.91
N CYS A 133 -9.88 6.35 2.75
CA CYS A 133 -9.77 7.55 1.91
C CYS A 133 -10.17 8.83 2.66
N ARG A 134 -11.17 8.74 3.55
CA ARG A 134 -11.59 9.84 4.42
C ARG A 134 -10.50 10.20 5.42
N ILE A 135 -9.95 9.24 6.15
CA ILE A 135 -8.86 9.47 7.11
C ILE A 135 -7.69 10.17 6.40
N ILE A 136 -7.25 9.64 5.26
CA ILE A 136 -6.19 10.26 4.44
C ILE A 136 -6.53 11.71 4.10
N THR A 137 -7.73 11.97 3.58
CA THR A 137 -8.17 13.31 3.19
C THR A 137 -8.14 14.28 4.37
N GLU A 138 -8.74 13.90 5.50
CA GLU A 138 -8.83 14.75 6.70
C GLU A 138 -7.43 15.05 7.29
N ARG A 139 -6.55 14.06 7.35
CA ARG A 139 -5.20 14.23 7.89
C ARG A 139 -4.30 15.03 6.94
N LEU A 140 -4.42 14.83 5.63
CA LEU A 140 -3.70 15.65 4.65
C LEU A 140 -4.21 17.09 4.62
N GLN A 141 -5.49 17.35 4.95
CA GLN A 141 -5.98 18.71 5.17
C GLN A 141 -5.33 19.35 6.40
N GLN A 142 -5.19 18.62 7.51
CA GLN A 142 -4.49 19.12 8.70
C GLN A 142 -3.04 19.49 8.43
N LEU A 143 -2.38 18.78 7.50
CA LEU A 143 -1.03 19.10 7.02
C LEU A 143 -1.00 20.20 5.95
N GLY A 144 -2.16 20.69 5.51
CA GLY A 144 -2.29 21.71 4.48
C GLY A 144 -2.03 21.23 3.04
N LEU A 145 -1.95 19.92 2.82
CA LEU A 145 -1.77 19.30 1.49
C LEU A 145 -3.09 19.23 0.71
N MET A 146 -4.19 19.03 1.41
CA MET A 146 -5.55 19.08 0.88
C MET A 146 -6.36 20.21 1.51
N LYS A 147 -7.51 20.54 0.93
CA LYS A 147 -8.42 21.63 1.37
C LYS A 147 -9.86 21.37 0.93
N GLY A 148 -10.81 22.18 1.40
CA GLY A 148 -12.20 22.13 0.99
C GLY A 148 -13.04 21.10 1.76
N ASP A 149 -14.21 20.77 1.24
CA ASP A 149 -15.13 19.83 1.86
C ASP A 149 -14.66 18.38 1.64
N VAL A 150 -14.64 17.57 2.70
CA VAL A 150 -14.15 16.18 2.67
C VAL A 150 -15.04 15.30 1.80
N GLU A 151 -16.37 15.41 1.94
CA GLU A 151 -17.31 14.58 1.18
C GLU A 151 -17.26 14.87 -0.31
N GLU A 152 -17.19 16.14 -0.69
CA GLU A 152 -17.06 16.54 -2.09
C GLU A 152 -15.69 16.12 -2.66
N SER A 153 -14.63 16.19 -1.84
CA SER A 153 -13.29 15.70 -2.19
C SER A 153 -13.30 14.20 -2.49
N LEU A 154 -13.96 13.40 -1.66
CA LEU A 154 -14.10 11.96 -1.86
C LEU A 154 -14.92 11.62 -3.10
N LYS A 155 -16.07 12.30 -3.29
CA LYS A 155 -16.91 12.11 -4.48
C LYS A 155 -16.18 12.45 -5.78
N SER A 156 -15.30 13.45 -5.76
CA SER A 156 -14.52 13.85 -6.93
C SER A 156 -13.29 12.95 -7.18
N GLY A 157 -12.93 12.11 -6.22
CA GLY A 157 -11.73 11.25 -6.28
C GLY A 157 -10.42 11.99 -6.00
N ALA A 158 -10.46 13.14 -5.31
CA ALA A 158 -9.25 13.92 -5.05
C ALA A 158 -8.23 13.19 -4.15
N HIS A 159 -8.68 12.27 -3.29
CA HIS A 159 -7.83 11.39 -2.48
C HIS A 159 -6.88 10.54 -3.32
N ALA A 160 -7.27 10.22 -4.57
CA ALA A 160 -6.47 9.38 -5.45
C ALA A 160 -5.18 10.06 -5.96
N MET A 161 -4.99 11.36 -5.72
CA MET A 161 -3.68 12.02 -5.86
C MET A 161 -2.62 11.34 -4.98
N PHE A 162 -3.03 10.82 -3.81
CA PHE A 162 -2.15 10.26 -2.79
C PHE A 162 -2.32 8.74 -2.60
N LEU A 163 -3.52 8.20 -2.80
CA LEU A 163 -3.83 6.78 -2.79
C LEU A 163 -4.45 6.37 -4.14
N PRO A 164 -3.63 6.09 -5.18
CA PRO A 164 -4.13 5.79 -6.53
C PRO A 164 -4.50 4.31 -6.74
N HIS A 165 -4.58 3.51 -5.69
CA HIS A 165 -4.92 2.09 -5.74
C HIS A 165 -5.99 1.70 -4.73
N GLY A 166 -6.44 0.44 -4.78
CA GLY A 166 -7.39 -0.12 -3.82
C GLY A 166 -6.77 -0.37 -2.45
N LEU A 167 -7.61 -0.51 -1.43
CA LEU A 167 -7.17 -0.80 -0.06
C LEU A 167 -6.66 -2.23 0.12
N GLY A 168 -7.03 -3.15 -0.79
CA GLY A 168 -6.60 -4.53 -0.69
C GLY A 168 -7.38 -5.44 -1.63
N HIS A 169 -7.02 -6.71 -1.59
CA HIS A 169 -7.56 -7.79 -2.44
C HIS A 169 -7.71 -9.10 -1.66
N SER A 170 -8.37 -10.08 -2.26
CA SER A 170 -8.43 -11.44 -1.70
C SER A 170 -7.05 -12.06 -1.71
N MET A 171 -6.75 -12.81 -0.65
CA MET A 171 -5.51 -13.52 -0.43
C MET A 171 -5.79 -15.01 -0.20
N GLY A 172 -4.99 -15.89 -0.79
CA GLY A 172 -5.16 -17.34 -0.64
C GLY A 172 -4.06 -18.15 -1.28
N MET A 173 -4.43 -19.02 -2.23
CA MET A 173 -3.48 -19.82 -2.99
C MET A 173 -2.76 -18.98 -4.07
N ASP A 174 -3.39 -17.91 -4.52
CA ASP A 174 -2.74 -16.87 -5.31
C ASP A 174 -2.66 -15.59 -4.47
N VAL A 175 -1.69 -14.73 -4.75
CA VAL A 175 -1.57 -13.40 -4.13
C VAL A 175 -2.82 -12.57 -4.40
N HIS A 176 -3.28 -12.52 -5.66
CA HIS A 176 -4.58 -12.01 -6.05
C HIS A 176 -5.55 -13.20 -6.20
N ASP A 177 -6.04 -13.71 -5.07
CA ASP A 177 -6.71 -15.00 -5.03
C ASP A 177 -7.95 -15.06 -5.91
N MET A 178 -8.01 -16.12 -6.73
CA MET A 178 -9.08 -16.41 -7.68
C MET A 178 -9.31 -15.38 -8.80
N GLU A 179 -8.53 -14.29 -8.90
CA GLU A 179 -8.73 -13.26 -9.92
C GLU A 179 -8.56 -13.79 -11.35
N GLY A 180 -7.85 -14.89 -11.54
CA GLY A 180 -7.79 -15.63 -12.81
C GLY A 180 -9.15 -16.12 -13.31
N LEU A 181 -10.15 -16.27 -12.43
CA LEU A 181 -11.54 -16.60 -12.78
C LEU A 181 -12.34 -15.35 -13.19
N GLY A 182 -11.80 -14.17 -12.97
CA GLY A 182 -12.38 -12.86 -13.27
C GLY A 182 -12.56 -12.02 -12.02
N GLN A 183 -11.75 -10.98 -11.88
CA GLN A 183 -11.72 -10.08 -10.71
C GLN A 183 -13.13 -9.57 -10.32
N VAL A 184 -13.96 -9.23 -11.31
CA VAL A 184 -15.33 -8.73 -11.07
C VAL A 184 -16.20 -9.76 -10.36
N TYR A 185 -16.03 -11.04 -10.65
CA TYR A 185 -16.83 -12.12 -10.04
C TYR A 185 -16.34 -12.49 -8.64
N VAL A 186 -15.07 -12.30 -8.36
CA VAL A 186 -14.46 -12.60 -7.06
C VAL A 186 -14.66 -11.43 -6.10
N GLY A 187 -14.32 -10.23 -6.52
CA GLY A 187 -14.25 -9.05 -5.66
C GLY A 187 -15.56 -8.27 -5.54
N PHE A 188 -16.56 -8.54 -6.41
CA PHE A 188 -17.80 -7.76 -6.47
C PHE A 188 -19.02 -8.66 -6.56
N ASP A 189 -20.21 -8.07 -6.39
CA ASP A 189 -21.48 -8.78 -6.39
C ASP A 189 -22.67 -7.88 -6.81
N GLY A 190 -23.88 -8.27 -6.48
CA GLY A 190 -25.08 -7.47 -6.77
C GLY A 190 -25.21 -6.19 -5.96
N GLU A 191 -24.50 -6.07 -4.82
CA GLU A 191 -24.53 -4.90 -3.93
C GLU A 191 -23.46 -3.88 -4.23
N VAL A 192 -22.28 -4.34 -4.69
CA VAL A 192 -21.12 -3.49 -4.96
C VAL A 192 -20.57 -3.80 -6.34
N ARG A 193 -20.36 -2.77 -7.14
CA ARG A 193 -19.82 -2.86 -8.50
C ARG A 193 -18.50 -2.12 -8.60
N PRO A 194 -17.61 -2.51 -9.55
CA PRO A 194 -16.39 -1.77 -9.83
C PRO A 194 -16.66 -0.30 -10.16
N SER A 195 -15.80 0.58 -9.71
CA SER A 195 -15.82 2.01 -10.06
C SER A 195 -15.08 2.28 -11.37
N THR A 196 -15.44 3.38 -12.02
CA THR A 196 -14.67 3.95 -13.14
C THR A 196 -13.84 5.16 -12.71
N GLN A 197 -13.98 5.61 -11.45
CA GLN A 197 -13.24 6.74 -10.91
C GLN A 197 -11.76 6.38 -10.75
N PHE A 198 -10.86 7.27 -11.19
CA PHE A 198 -9.42 7.08 -11.00
C PHE A 198 -9.07 6.81 -9.53
N GLY A 199 -8.17 5.88 -9.30
CA GLY A 199 -7.82 5.36 -7.98
C GLY A 199 -8.80 4.28 -7.50
N THR A 200 -10.09 4.62 -7.34
CA THR A 200 -11.13 3.66 -6.92
C THR A 200 -11.35 2.53 -7.96
N ASN A 201 -11.07 2.77 -9.23
CA ASN A 201 -11.14 1.74 -10.29
C ASN A 201 -10.09 0.64 -10.13
N ALA A 202 -9.06 0.88 -9.32
CA ALA A 202 -8.05 -0.10 -8.96
C ALA A 202 -8.43 -0.93 -7.72
N LEU A 203 -9.58 -0.67 -7.08
CA LEU A 203 -10.07 -1.51 -6.00
C LEU A 203 -10.50 -2.87 -6.58
N ARG A 204 -9.82 -3.93 -6.14
CA ARG A 204 -9.99 -5.30 -6.66
C ARG A 204 -11.10 -6.07 -5.96
N PHE A 205 -11.38 -5.70 -4.71
CA PHE A 205 -12.34 -6.33 -3.83
C PHE A 205 -13.19 -5.27 -3.15
N GLY A 206 -14.51 -5.38 -3.18
CA GLY A 206 -15.45 -4.40 -2.59
C GLY A 206 -16.64 -5.02 -1.89
N ARG A 207 -16.85 -6.33 -2.07
CA ARG A 207 -18.01 -7.06 -1.54
C ARG A 207 -18.03 -7.18 -0.02
N ARG A 208 -19.11 -7.76 0.54
CA ARG A 208 -19.18 -8.03 1.97
C ARG A 208 -18.17 -9.06 2.42
N LEU A 209 -17.45 -8.71 3.48
CA LEU A 209 -16.55 -9.61 4.18
C LEU A 209 -17.35 -10.76 4.81
N GLN A 210 -16.80 -11.96 4.74
CA GLN A 210 -17.36 -13.16 5.33
C GLN A 210 -16.32 -13.81 6.25
N LYS A 211 -16.79 -14.48 7.29
CA LYS A 211 -15.91 -15.24 8.18
C LYS A 211 -15.04 -16.22 7.39
N GLY A 212 -13.75 -16.17 7.60
CA GLY A 212 -12.76 -17.02 6.95
C GLY A 212 -12.19 -16.42 5.66
N PHE A 213 -12.63 -15.25 5.22
CA PHE A 213 -11.92 -14.52 4.18
C PHE A 213 -10.57 -14.03 4.71
N VAL A 214 -9.58 -14.02 3.84
CA VAL A 214 -8.34 -13.30 4.06
C VAL A 214 -8.23 -12.25 2.96
N VAL A 215 -7.93 -11.03 3.37
CA VAL A 215 -7.75 -9.89 2.46
C VAL A 215 -6.50 -9.14 2.86
N THR A 216 -5.81 -8.51 1.90
CA THR A 216 -4.74 -7.58 2.24
C THR A 216 -5.35 -6.28 2.76
N ASP A 217 -4.65 -5.63 3.68
CA ASP A 217 -4.91 -4.28 4.18
C ASP A 217 -3.66 -3.45 3.92
N GLU A 218 -3.66 -2.68 2.84
CA GLU A 218 -2.48 -2.04 2.26
C GLU A 218 -2.65 -0.51 2.05
N PRO A 219 -3.05 0.26 3.07
CA PRO A 219 -3.11 1.70 2.91
C PRO A 219 -1.73 2.29 2.58
N GLY A 220 -1.72 3.29 1.72
CA GLY A 220 -0.50 3.98 1.34
C GLY A 220 -0.72 5.45 1.00
N ILE A 221 0.35 6.23 1.11
CA ILE A 221 0.39 7.63 0.68
C ILE A 221 1.64 7.85 -0.16
N TYR A 222 1.43 8.32 -1.39
CA TYR A 222 2.49 8.49 -2.37
C TYR A 222 2.49 9.92 -2.91
N PHE A 223 3.69 10.43 -3.20
CA PHE A 223 3.88 11.71 -3.87
C PHE A 223 4.50 11.44 -5.24
N ILE A 224 3.65 11.28 -6.26
CA ILE A 224 4.04 10.87 -7.62
C ILE A 224 4.23 12.12 -8.48
N PRO A 225 5.48 12.53 -8.83
CA PRO A 225 5.72 13.79 -9.54
C PRO A 225 4.95 13.93 -10.85
N ALA A 226 4.90 12.85 -11.65
CA ALA A 226 4.18 12.86 -12.92
C ALA A 226 2.67 13.07 -12.75
N LEU A 227 2.05 12.47 -11.72
CA LEU A 227 0.64 12.65 -11.43
C LEU A 227 0.35 14.07 -10.90
N ILE A 228 1.23 14.61 -10.06
CA ILE A 228 1.14 15.98 -9.54
C ILE A 228 1.17 16.97 -10.71
N ASP A 229 2.11 16.79 -11.66
CA ASP A 229 2.24 17.67 -12.83
C ASP A 229 1.03 17.56 -13.77
N ASP A 230 0.53 16.35 -14.03
CA ASP A 230 -0.64 16.13 -14.88
C ASP A 230 -1.89 16.78 -14.27
N TRP A 231 -2.18 16.52 -13.00
CA TRP A 231 -3.36 17.08 -12.35
C TRP A 231 -3.30 18.61 -12.23
N ARG A 232 -2.12 19.16 -11.94
CA ARG A 232 -1.92 20.62 -11.93
C ARG A 232 -2.18 21.21 -13.30
N LYS A 233 -1.59 20.65 -14.35
CA LYS A 233 -1.75 21.12 -15.73
C LYS A 233 -3.20 21.10 -16.20
N ASN A 234 -3.93 20.04 -15.84
CA ASN A 234 -5.31 19.83 -16.25
C ASN A 234 -6.34 20.47 -15.31
N GLY A 235 -5.91 21.02 -14.17
CA GLY A 235 -6.80 21.56 -13.14
C GLY A 235 -7.63 20.49 -12.44
N THR A 236 -7.22 19.21 -12.51
CA THR A 236 -7.94 18.07 -11.92
C THR A 236 -7.98 18.22 -10.41
N ASN A 237 -9.19 18.28 -9.84
CA ASN A 237 -9.41 18.42 -8.40
C ASN A 237 -8.68 19.62 -7.73
N ALA A 238 -8.32 20.66 -8.49
CA ALA A 238 -7.53 21.79 -7.99
C ALA A 238 -8.18 22.53 -6.81
N GLN A 239 -9.52 22.48 -6.70
CA GLN A 239 -10.26 23.05 -5.58
C GLN A 239 -10.00 22.30 -4.25
N PHE A 240 -9.54 21.05 -4.30
CA PHE A 240 -9.26 20.21 -3.12
C PHE A 240 -7.77 20.03 -2.84
N LEU A 241 -6.89 20.41 -3.75
CA LEU A 241 -5.45 20.17 -3.66
C LEU A 241 -4.69 21.48 -3.47
N ASN A 242 -3.68 21.46 -2.60
CA ASN A 242 -2.75 22.57 -2.40
C ASN A 242 -1.42 22.22 -3.10
N PHE A 243 -1.35 22.46 -4.40
CA PHE A 243 -0.19 22.09 -5.21
C PHE A 243 1.12 22.72 -4.74
N ASP A 244 1.10 23.94 -4.20
CA ASP A 244 2.31 24.60 -3.70
C ASP A 244 2.85 23.84 -2.47
N LYS A 245 1.96 23.38 -1.60
CA LYS A 245 2.35 22.56 -0.44
C LYS A 245 2.75 21.14 -0.84
N ILE A 246 2.10 20.56 -1.84
CA ILE A 246 2.42 19.24 -2.39
C ILE A 246 3.82 19.23 -3.00
N ASP A 247 4.25 20.32 -3.64
CA ASP A 247 5.59 20.45 -4.22
C ASP A 247 6.71 20.30 -3.18
N GLU A 248 6.47 20.65 -1.92
CA GLU A 248 7.44 20.43 -0.85
C GLU A 248 7.70 18.95 -0.57
N TYR A 249 6.87 18.05 -1.13
CA TYR A 249 6.94 16.60 -0.96
C TYR A 249 7.35 15.85 -2.24
N ARG A 250 7.77 16.53 -3.30
CA ARG A 250 8.08 15.88 -4.60
C ARG A 250 9.13 14.76 -4.51
N ASP A 251 10.11 14.91 -3.59
CA ASP A 251 11.17 13.92 -3.38
C ASP A 251 10.91 13.00 -2.18
N PHE A 252 9.66 13.01 -1.67
CA PHE A 252 9.30 12.23 -0.48
C PHE A 252 9.29 10.72 -0.75
N GLY A 253 8.85 10.31 -1.94
CA GLY A 253 8.59 8.92 -2.27
C GLY A 253 7.18 8.47 -1.90
N GLY A 254 7.06 7.28 -1.30
CA GLY A 254 5.79 6.71 -0.87
C GLY A 254 5.95 5.87 0.39
N ILE A 255 4.84 5.71 1.11
CA ILE A 255 4.70 4.83 2.28
C ILE A 255 3.52 3.90 2.04
N ARG A 256 3.73 2.61 2.22
CA ARG A 256 2.70 1.57 2.36
C ARG A 256 3.01 0.73 3.59
N ILE A 257 1.97 0.34 4.29
CA ILE A 257 1.99 -0.68 5.34
C ILE A 257 0.91 -1.68 4.96
N GLU A 258 1.25 -2.96 4.98
CA GLU A 258 0.36 -4.01 4.50
C GLU A 258 0.47 -5.28 5.32
N ASP A 259 -0.66 -5.82 5.70
CA ASP A 259 -0.79 -7.12 6.35
C ASP A 259 -1.96 -7.94 5.76
N ASP A 260 -1.84 -9.27 5.88
CA ASP A 260 -2.91 -10.21 5.59
C ASP A 260 -3.90 -10.27 6.76
N VAL A 261 -5.15 -9.90 6.53
CA VAL A 261 -6.19 -9.81 7.57
C VAL A 261 -7.18 -10.96 7.43
N LEU A 262 -7.26 -11.80 8.45
CA LEU A 262 -8.28 -12.84 8.58
C LEU A 262 -9.56 -12.26 9.18
N ILE A 263 -10.68 -12.43 8.48
CA ILE A 263 -12.01 -11.98 8.86
C ILE A 263 -12.72 -13.01 9.76
#